data_e8d1137e9505e393c7cc9a6612ccbea4
#
_entry.id   e8d1137e9505e393c7cc9a6612ccbea4
#
_cell.length_a   1.000
_cell.length_b   1.000
_cell.length_c   1.000
_cell.angle_alpha   90.00
_cell.angle_beta   90.00
_cell.angle_gamma   90.00
#
_symmetry.space_group_name_H-M   'P 1'
#
loop_
_entity.id
_entity.type
_entity.pdbx_description
1 polymer ?
#
loop_
_entity_poly.entity_id
_entity_poly.type
_entity_poly.pdbx_seq_one_letter_code
_entity_poly.pdbx_strand_id
1 'polypeptide(L)'
;MNHGRLLSQCARTLIIVLALATDGLAQGAPPPGADAFRVTWQPRAYSVVPAIEGEVQNDSQFWVSAVRLQVEGFDASGQSVGQTSAWTFGNIAPGGRGHFVIPSLPRASTYRISVSAFDRVSRQEPGAIQSP
;
A
#
# COMPACT_ATOMS: atom_id res chain seq x y z
N MET A 1 73.41 0.64 17.12
CA MET A 1 72.84 0.83 15.79
C MET A 1 71.81 -0.23 15.59
N ASN A 2 70.60 0.00 15.97
CA ASN A 2 69.49 -0.95 15.72
C ASN A 2 68.34 -0.19 15.11
N HIS A 3 68.18 -0.46 13.86
CA HIS A 3 67.02 0.04 13.12
C HIS A 3 65.83 -0.85 13.36
N GLY A 4 65.02 -0.45 14.33
CA GLY A 4 63.70 -1.03 14.54
C GLY A 4 62.79 -0.65 13.39
N ARG A 5 62.56 -1.57 12.49
CA ARG A 5 61.48 -1.41 11.49
C ARG A 5 60.14 -1.61 12.18
N LEU A 6 59.45 -0.50 12.38
CA LEU A 6 58.04 -0.51 12.70
C LEU A 6 57.28 -0.94 11.45
N LEU A 7 56.87 -2.21 11.43
CA LEU A 7 55.89 -2.69 10.47
C LEU A 7 54.51 -2.17 10.90
N SER A 8 54.12 -1.09 10.27
CA SER A 8 52.74 -0.62 10.37
C SER A 8 51.84 -1.64 9.66
N GLN A 9 51.23 -2.52 10.43
CA GLN A 9 50.17 -3.33 9.94
C GLN A 9 48.91 -2.45 9.90
N CYS A 10 48.58 -1.98 8.70
CA CYS A 10 47.25 -1.46 8.43
C CYS A 10 46.26 -2.61 8.52
N ALA A 11 45.63 -2.74 9.67
CA ALA A 11 44.45 -3.58 9.80
C ALA A 11 43.36 -2.94 8.95
N ARG A 12 43.15 -3.49 7.77
CA ARG A 12 41.96 -3.23 6.97
C ARG A 12 40.80 -3.90 7.68
N THR A 13 40.08 -3.14 8.46
CA THR A 13 38.81 -3.56 8.99
C THR A 13 37.83 -3.67 7.84
N LEU A 14 37.62 -4.89 7.37
CA LEU A 14 36.59 -5.20 6.40
C LEU A 14 35.24 -5.08 7.16
N ILE A 15 34.58 -3.93 7.04
CA ILE A 15 33.22 -3.79 7.50
C ILE A 15 32.33 -4.54 6.49
N ILE A 16 32.03 -5.79 6.84
CA ILE A 16 30.96 -6.52 6.16
C ILE A 16 29.68 -5.88 6.65
N VAL A 17 29.15 -4.96 5.86
CA VAL A 17 27.76 -4.54 6.00
C VAL A 17 26.90 -5.73 5.57
N LEU A 18 26.53 -6.54 6.54
CA LEU A 18 25.51 -7.54 6.34
C LEU A 18 24.21 -6.76 6.13
N ALA A 19 23.84 -6.50 4.90
CA ALA A 19 22.51 -6.07 4.56
C ALA A 19 21.59 -7.23 4.91
N LEU A 20 21.03 -7.19 6.12
CA LEU A 20 19.88 -7.99 6.46
C LEU A 20 18.76 -7.50 5.55
N ALA A 21 18.60 -8.14 4.40
CA ALA A 21 17.35 -8.14 3.70
C ALA A 21 16.36 -8.79 4.67
N THR A 22 15.68 -7.98 5.45
CA THR A 22 14.44 -8.40 6.07
C THR A 22 13.49 -8.64 4.91
N ASP A 23 13.44 -9.87 4.43
CA ASP A 23 12.28 -10.36 3.72
C ASP A 23 11.11 -10.12 4.66
N GLY A 24 10.52 -8.93 4.55
CA GLY A 24 9.27 -8.64 5.21
C GLY A 24 8.32 -9.73 4.79
N LEU A 25 7.79 -10.48 5.77
CA LEU A 25 6.78 -11.50 5.59
C LEU A 25 5.82 -11.04 4.50
N ALA A 26 5.82 -11.79 3.43
CA ALA A 26 5.17 -11.51 2.17
C ALA A 26 3.79 -10.88 2.37
N GLN A 27 3.71 -9.57 2.27
CA GLN A 27 2.53 -8.96 1.71
C GLN A 27 2.50 -9.49 0.28
N GLY A 28 1.51 -10.30 -0.05
CA GLY A 28 1.40 -10.89 -1.36
C GLY A 28 1.63 -9.82 -2.42
N ALA A 29 2.30 -10.15 -3.51
CA ALA A 29 2.54 -9.21 -4.59
C ALA A 29 1.22 -8.51 -4.94
N PRO A 30 1.23 -7.19 -5.20
CA PRO A 30 0.02 -6.49 -5.61
C PRO A 30 -0.57 -7.17 -6.86
N PRO A 31 -1.90 -7.22 -7.00
CA PRO A 31 -2.53 -7.82 -8.16
C PRO A 31 -2.09 -7.09 -9.43
N PRO A 32 -2.01 -7.79 -10.57
CA PRO A 32 -1.71 -7.15 -11.85
C PRO A 32 -2.63 -5.97 -12.12
N GLY A 33 -2.06 -4.80 -12.42
CA GLY A 33 -2.80 -3.56 -12.65
C GLY A 33 -3.10 -2.74 -11.40
N ALA A 34 -2.65 -3.15 -10.22
CA ALA A 34 -2.80 -2.36 -8.99
C ALA A 34 -2.05 -1.02 -9.03
N ASP A 35 -1.04 -0.90 -9.85
CA ASP A 35 -0.29 0.32 -10.13
C ASP A 35 -1.11 1.40 -10.86
N ALA A 36 -2.25 1.01 -11.44
CA ALA A 36 -3.21 1.95 -12.03
C ALA A 36 -4.12 2.63 -11.00
N PHE A 37 -3.94 2.37 -9.72
CA PHE A 37 -4.71 2.99 -8.65
C PHE A 37 -3.85 3.90 -7.80
N ARG A 38 -4.36 5.08 -7.51
CA ARG A 38 -3.76 6.01 -6.54
C ARG A 38 -4.65 6.14 -5.33
N VAL A 39 -4.08 5.94 -4.15
CA VAL A 39 -4.80 6.03 -2.87
C VAL A 39 -4.34 7.26 -2.11
N THR A 40 -5.29 8.05 -1.67
CA THR A 40 -5.06 9.19 -0.76
C THR A 40 -5.92 9.03 0.48
N TRP A 41 -5.46 9.50 1.62
CA TRP A 41 -6.20 9.43 2.87
C TRP A 41 -5.90 10.62 3.77
N GLN A 42 -6.79 10.86 4.72
CA GLN A 42 -6.66 11.86 5.76
C GLN A 42 -7.41 11.42 7.02
N PRO A 43 -7.07 11.95 8.20
CA PRO A 43 -7.90 11.78 9.38
C PRO A 43 -9.28 12.38 9.12
N ARG A 44 -10.33 11.66 9.54
CA ARG A 44 -11.69 12.16 9.39
C ARG A 44 -11.99 13.18 10.47
N ALA A 45 -12.26 14.42 10.06
CA ALA A 45 -12.68 15.47 10.97
C ALA A 45 -14.07 15.18 11.54
N TYR A 46 -14.30 15.61 12.79
CA TYR A 46 -15.59 15.55 13.46
C TYR A 46 -16.22 14.15 13.60
N SER A 47 -15.40 13.12 13.62
CA SER A 47 -15.87 11.76 13.90
C SER A 47 -15.87 11.50 15.39
N VAL A 48 -16.98 10.96 15.91
CA VAL A 48 -17.08 10.54 17.31
C VAL A 48 -16.13 9.37 17.59
N VAL A 49 -15.95 8.49 16.62
CA VAL A 49 -14.96 7.42 16.66
C VAL A 49 -13.81 7.83 15.75
N PRO A 50 -12.54 7.80 16.23
CA PRO A 50 -11.41 8.09 15.39
C PRO A 50 -11.42 7.24 14.11
N ALA A 51 -11.33 7.88 12.97
CA ALA A 51 -11.37 7.23 11.66
C ALA A 51 -10.46 7.96 10.67
N ILE A 52 -10.09 7.26 9.63
CA ILE A 52 -9.49 7.82 8.43
C ILE A 52 -10.46 7.68 7.26
N GLU A 53 -10.42 8.60 6.35
CA GLU A 53 -11.18 8.58 5.12
C GLU A 53 -10.27 8.86 3.94
N GLY A 54 -10.66 8.40 2.78
CA GLY A 54 -9.85 8.63 1.60
C GLY A 54 -10.54 8.26 0.31
N GLU A 55 -9.75 8.34 -0.74
CA GLU A 55 -10.19 8.07 -2.09
C GLU A 55 -9.21 7.14 -2.81
N VAL A 56 -9.75 6.28 -3.66
CA VAL A 56 -9.01 5.49 -4.62
C VAL A 56 -9.32 6.03 -6.00
N GLN A 57 -8.33 6.53 -6.69
CA GLN A 57 -8.47 6.97 -8.07
C GLN A 57 -8.13 5.83 -9.02
N ASN A 58 -9.02 5.56 -9.96
CA ASN A 58 -8.84 4.55 -10.99
C ASN A 58 -8.27 5.18 -12.26
N ASP A 59 -6.98 5.04 -12.48
CA ASP A 59 -6.30 5.53 -13.70
C ASP A 59 -6.27 4.46 -14.81
N SER A 60 -6.95 3.32 -14.62
CA SER A 60 -7.11 2.31 -15.66
C SER A 60 -8.19 2.67 -16.69
N GLN A 61 -8.23 1.92 -17.77
CA GLN A 61 -9.26 2.06 -18.81
C GLN A 61 -10.55 1.26 -18.51
N PHE A 62 -10.59 0.56 -17.38
CA PHE A 62 -11.66 -0.34 -17.03
C PHE A 62 -12.49 0.19 -15.88
N TRP A 63 -13.78 -0.07 -15.91
CA TRP A 63 -14.59 -0.02 -14.71
C TRP A 63 -14.14 -1.11 -13.76
N VAL A 64 -14.07 -0.78 -12.49
CA VAL A 64 -13.72 -1.73 -11.43
C VAL A 64 -14.77 -1.74 -10.34
N SER A 65 -14.92 -2.89 -9.72
CA SER A 65 -15.79 -3.10 -8.57
C SER A 65 -15.05 -3.87 -7.48
N ALA A 66 -15.67 -3.97 -6.32
CA ALA A 66 -15.14 -4.75 -5.22
C ALA A 66 -13.66 -4.44 -4.91
N VAL A 67 -13.29 -3.16 -4.97
CA VAL A 67 -11.91 -2.74 -4.70
C VAL A 67 -11.62 -2.90 -3.21
N ARG A 68 -10.73 -3.84 -2.93
CA ARG A 68 -10.28 -4.16 -1.58
C ARG A 68 -8.97 -3.48 -1.29
N LEU A 69 -8.88 -2.88 -0.12
CA LEU A 69 -7.70 -2.19 0.37
C LEU A 69 -7.03 -3.01 1.48
N GLN A 70 -5.72 -3.06 1.43
CA GLN A 70 -4.88 -3.48 2.54
C GLN A 70 -4.42 -2.22 3.27
N VAL A 71 -4.66 -2.16 4.56
CA VAL A 71 -4.36 -1.01 5.41
C VAL A 71 -3.39 -1.44 6.49
N GLU A 72 -2.25 -0.78 6.57
CA GLU A 72 -1.27 -0.99 7.62
C GLU A 72 -1.02 0.33 8.35
N GLY A 73 -1.12 0.31 9.66
CA GLY A 73 -0.88 1.46 10.52
C GLY A 73 0.51 1.42 11.13
N PHE A 74 1.11 2.61 11.27
CA PHE A 74 2.42 2.80 11.87
C PHE A 74 2.34 3.82 12.99
N ASP A 75 3.09 3.58 14.07
CA ASP A 75 3.23 4.54 15.16
C ASP A 75 4.21 5.68 14.81
N ALA A 76 4.41 6.61 15.75
CA ALA A 76 5.30 7.75 15.56
C ALA A 76 6.77 7.34 15.35
N SER A 77 7.16 6.14 15.77
CA SER A 77 8.51 5.58 15.56
C SER A 77 8.66 4.85 14.22
N GLY A 78 7.58 4.72 13.45
CA GLY A 78 7.58 4.01 12.18
C GLY A 78 7.40 2.50 12.30
N GLN A 79 7.02 1.98 13.48
CA GLN A 79 6.72 0.57 13.68
C GLN A 79 5.27 0.25 13.32
N SER A 80 5.06 -0.89 12.66
CA SER A 80 3.71 -1.39 12.37
C SER A 80 2.98 -1.71 13.67
N VAL A 81 1.77 -1.18 13.80
CA VAL A 81 0.90 -1.40 14.96
C VAL A 81 -0.34 -2.21 14.63
N GLY A 82 -0.52 -2.61 13.39
CA GLY A 82 -1.59 -3.49 12.96
C GLY A 82 -1.92 -3.35 11.49
N GLN A 83 -2.73 -4.30 11.03
CA GLN A 83 -3.22 -4.36 9.66
C GLN A 83 -4.71 -4.64 9.66
N THR A 84 -5.41 -4.13 8.66
CA THR A 84 -6.82 -4.41 8.41
C THR A 84 -7.11 -4.34 6.91
N SER A 85 -8.30 -4.76 6.53
CA SER A 85 -8.79 -4.61 5.16
C SER A 85 -10.00 -3.70 5.13
N ALA A 86 -10.17 -3.01 4.03
CA ALA A 86 -11.33 -2.18 3.78
C ALA A 86 -11.79 -2.32 2.33
N TRP A 87 -12.96 -1.79 2.03
CA TRP A 87 -13.56 -1.79 0.71
C TRP A 87 -13.91 -0.36 0.32
N THR A 88 -13.78 -0.04 -0.95
CA THR A 88 -14.36 1.20 -1.48
C THR A 88 -15.87 1.03 -1.68
N PHE A 89 -16.58 2.14 -1.60
CA PHE A 89 -18.01 2.15 -1.90
C PHE A 89 -18.25 2.17 -3.41
N GLY A 90 -19.05 1.22 -3.89
CA GLY A 90 -19.52 1.18 -5.26
C GLY A 90 -18.46 0.82 -6.31
N ASN A 91 -18.83 1.03 -7.56
CA ASN A 91 -17.96 0.82 -8.72
C ASN A 91 -17.21 2.12 -9.03
N ILE A 92 -15.99 1.97 -9.55
CA ILE A 92 -15.15 3.11 -9.92
C ILE A 92 -14.97 3.11 -11.45
N ALA A 93 -15.43 4.18 -12.08
CA ALA A 93 -15.26 4.40 -13.51
C ALA A 93 -13.78 4.64 -13.86
N PRO A 94 -13.37 4.44 -15.13
CA PRO A 94 -12.09 4.92 -15.62
C PRO A 94 -11.94 6.42 -15.36
N GLY A 95 -10.83 6.83 -14.71
CA GLY A 95 -10.62 8.19 -14.27
C GLY A 95 -11.44 8.65 -13.07
N GLY A 96 -12.32 7.79 -12.56
CA GLY A 96 -13.17 8.07 -11.40
C GLY A 96 -12.50 7.79 -10.08
N ARG A 97 -13.24 8.08 -9.00
CA ARG A 97 -12.79 7.90 -7.62
C ARG A 97 -13.80 7.11 -6.81
N GLY A 98 -13.29 6.23 -5.96
CA GLY A 98 -14.07 5.52 -4.96
C GLY A 98 -13.67 5.98 -3.57
N HIS A 99 -14.64 6.11 -2.67
CA HIS A 99 -14.39 6.53 -1.29
C HIS A 99 -14.30 5.35 -0.35
N PHE A 100 -13.54 5.54 0.73
CA PHE A 100 -13.49 4.61 1.84
C PHE A 100 -13.44 5.35 3.17
N VAL A 101 -13.92 4.69 4.22
CA VAL A 101 -13.81 5.12 5.60
C VAL A 101 -13.41 3.92 6.44
N ILE A 102 -12.41 4.09 7.28
CA ILE A 102 -11.84 3.01 8.09
C ILE A 102 -11.69 3.53 9.53
N PRO A 103 -12.13 2.78 10.54
CA PRO A 103 -11.78 3.09 11.92
C PRO A 103 -10.26 3.17 12.07
N SER A 104 -9.76 4.16 12.78
CA SER A 104 -8.33 4.30 13.06
C SER A 104 -7.83 3.09 13.84
N LEU A 105 -6.67 2.57 13.43
CA LEU A 105 -6.00 1.51 14.19
C LEU A 105 -5.43 2.10 15.50
N PRO A 106 -5.53 1.38 16.62
CA PRO A 106 -4.97 1.86 17.89
C PRO A 106 -3.48 2.17 17.75
N ARG A 107 -3.05 3.30 18.28
CA ARG A 107 -1.66 3.79 18.27
C ARG A 107 -1.10 4.15 16.89
N ALA A 108 -1.84 4.01 15.83
CA ALA A 108 -1.38 4.41 14.50
C ALA A 108 -1.38 5.94 14.38
N SER A 109 -0.29 6.50 13.88
CA SER A 109 -0.17 7.92 13.52
C SER A 109 -0.09 8.15 12.01
N THR A 110 0.26 7.12 11.26
CA THR A 110 0.23 7.15 9.80
C THR A 110 -0.16 5.80 9.22
N TYR A 111 -0.47 5.76 7.94
CA TYR A 111 -0.99 4.57 7.28
C TYR A 111 -0.35 4.37 5.92
N ARG A 112 -0.14 3.11 5.57
CA ARG A 112 0.11 2.67 4.20
C ARG A 112 -1.13 1.93 3.72
N ILE A 113 -1.71 2.42 2.64
CA ILE A 113 -2.94 1.87 2.06
C ILE A 113 -2.67 1.54 0.60
N SER A 114 -2.97 0.31 0.21
CA SER A 114 -2.77 -0.17 -1.14
C SER A 114 -3.96 -1.00 -1.61
N VAL A 115 -4.17 -1.06 -2.91
CA VAL A 115 -5.19 -1.94 -3.49
C VAL A 115 -4.67 -3.37 -3.49
N SER A 116 -5.40 -4.26 -2.83
CA SER A 116 -5.04 -5.67 -2.69
C SER A 116 -5.84 -6.60 -3.60
N ALA A 117 -7.03 -6.18 -4.03
CA ALA A 117 -7.85 -6.92 -4.98
C ALA A 117 -8.88 -5.98 -5.62
N PHE A 118 -9.33 -6.32 -6.80
CA PHE A 118 -10.43 -5.66 -7.50
C PHE A 118 -10.96 -6.57 -8.61
N ASP A 119 -12.19 -6.33 -9.03
CA ASP A 119 -12.81 -6.98 -10.17
C ASP A 119 -12.96 -5.99 -11.32
N ARG A 120 -12.65 -6.42 -12.54
CA ARG A 120 -12.96 -5.65 -13.73
C ARG A 120 -14.41 -5.89 -14.10
N VAL A 121 -15.16 -4.81 -14.27
CA VAL A 121 -16.54 -4.89 -14.74
C VAL A 121 -16.51 -4.86 -16.26
N SER A 122 -16.86 -5.99 -16.87
CA SER A 122 -17.12 -6.03 -18.29
C SER A 122 -18.38 -5.21 -18.56
N ARG A 123 -18.30 -4.14 -19.32
CA ARG A 123 -19.47 -3.52 -19.91
C ARG A 123 -20.05 -4.54 -20.86
N GLN A 124 -21.08 -5.23 -20.43
CA GLN A 124 -21.95 -5.93 -21.36
C GLN A 124 -22.70 -4.79 -22.09
N GLU A 125 -22.31 -4.52 -23.31
CA GLU A 125 -23.15 -3.68 -24.15
C GLU A 125 -24.55 -4.27 -24.10
N PRO A 126 -25.60 -3.47 -23.83
CA PRO A 126 -26.96 -3.94 -23.87
C PRO A 126 -27.15 -4.59 -25.25
N GLY A 127 -27.41 -5.91 -25.25
CA GLY A 127 -27.22 -6.79 -26.37
C GLY A 127 -27.68 -6.23 -27.68
N ALA A 128 -26.87 -6.43 -28.69
CA ALA A 128 -27.40 -6.58 -30.03
C ALA A 128 -28.51 -7.62 -29.94
N ILE A 129 -29.75 -7.17 -30.01
CA ILE A 129 -30.91 -8.06 -30.19
C ILE A 129 -30.62 -8.77 -31.48
N GLN A 130 -30.19 -10.01 -31.38
CA GLN A 130 -30.20 -10.90 -32.57
C GLN A 130 -31.68 -11.11 -32.89
N SER A 131 -32.14 -10.32 -33.83
CA SER A 131 -33.42 -10.62 -34.46
C SER A 131 -33.31 -11.99 -35.12
N PRO A 132 -34.31 -12.85 -34.92
CA PRO A 132 -34.33 -14.15 -35.57
C PRO A 132 -34.37 -14.04 -37.10
#